data_1470de7d8d027602c32bb3f75ee3a698
#
_entry.id   1470de7d8d027602c32bb3f75ee3a698
#
_cell.length_a   1.000
_cell.length_b   1.000
_cell.length_c   1.000
_cell.angle_alpha   90.00
_cell.angle_beta   90.00
_cell.angle_gamma   90.00
#
_symmetry.space_group_name_H-M   'P 1'
#
loop_
_entity.id
_entity.type
_entity.pdbx_description
1 polymer ?
#
loop_
_entity_poly.entity_id
_entity_poly.type
_entity_poly.pdbx_seq_one_letter_code
_entity_poly.pdbx_strand_id
1 'polypeptide(L)'
;VCKHMICPYHGWKYDLNGKLMDTPKFYANDDFDEDNHSLFKISIEERFGLVFINLNIESKSLDEWFSGFDKVVSNYFDENLVHHNELKFDVHANWKTYVDNYQEGYHIPLVHPQLNRDVIWQDYTLENKDEYSIHSVPERANSDQPGSFGWHFPNFIFNIYGRGIVFQRIEPLKPKWCRVVYNLFRPKDISAEDFENKEGKYQLEVSLEDQKLIPEIQQNLQAGIYNEGPLSKKYETGVAYFHDLYLTKLNLENNK
;
A
#
# COMPACT_ATOMS: atom_id res chain seq x y z
N VAL A 1 31.58 -6.73 1.64
CA VAL A 1 30.67 -7.29 2.64
C VAL A 1 30.86 -6.50 3.92
N CYS A 2 29.80 -5.86 4.42
CA CYS A 2 29.82 -5.15 5.69
C CYS A 2 29.94 -6.18 6.83
N LYS A 3 30.79 -5.95 7.81
CA LYS A 3 30.98 -6.85 8.97
C LYS A 3 30.36 -6.28 10.25
N HIS A 4 30.06 -4.99 10.27
CA HIS A 4 29.46 -4.28 11.40
C HIS A 4 28.84 -2.97 10.90
N MET A 5 27.95 -2.40 11.69
CA MET A 5 27.32 -1.10 11.47
C MET A 5 28.01 -0.07 12.36
N ILE A 6 28.19 1.16 11.85
CA ILE A 6 28.76 2.27 12.61
C ILE A 6 27.78 3.43 12.56
N CYS A 7 27.36 3.91 13.74
CA CYS A 7 26.54 5.12 13.82
C CYS A 7 27.38 6.34 13.40
N PRO A 8 26.95 7.12 12.40
CA PRO A 8 27.73 8.24 11.91
C PRO A 8 27.76 9.44 12.89
N TYR A 9 26.99 9.41 13.96
CA TYR A 9 26.93 10.51 14.92
C TYR A 9 28.10 10.48 15.91
N HIS A 10 28.28 9.36 16.64
CA HIS A 10 29.35 9.25 17.65
C HIS A 10 30.30 8.06 17.42
N GLY A 11 30.10 7.32 16.32
CA GLY A 11 30.96 6.19 15.98
C GLY A 11 30.67 4.91 16.78
N TRP A 12 29.54 4.83 17.48
CA TRP A 12 29.13 3.61 18.16
C TRP A 12 29.01 2.47 17.14
N LYS A 13 29.49 1.30 17.51
CA LYS A 13 29.64 0.16 16.64
C LYS A 13 28.74 -1.00 17.05
N TYR A 14 28.06 -1.58 16.10
CA TYR A 14 27.13 -2.69 16.32
C TYR A 14 27.48 -3.84 15.38
N ASP A 15 27.31 -5.08 15.83
CA ASP A 15 27.33 -6.24 14.93
C ASP A 15 26.11 -6.27 13.98
N LEU A 16 26.08 -7.26 13.07
CA LEU A 16 24.96 -7.39 12.12
C LEU A 16 23.66 -7.87 12.77
N ASN A 17 23.71 -8.33 14.02
CA ASN A 17 22.53 -8.67 14.81
C ASN A 17 22.05 -7.50 15.68
N GLY A 18 22.72 -6.35 15.62
CA GLY A 18 22.39 -5.15 16.36
C GLY A 18 23.00 -5.08 17.77
N LYS A 19 23.84 -6.04 18.18
CA LYS A 19 24.48 -5.99 19.48
C LYS A 19 25.55 -4.86 19.50
N LEU A 20 25.53 -4.04 20.57
CA LEU A 20 26.56 -3.02 20.77
C LEU A 20 27.92 -3.70 20.97
N MET A 21 28.95 -3.25 20.26
CA MET A 21 30.30 -3.80 20.27
C MET A 21 31.35 -2.83 20.80
N ASP A 22 31.16 -1.53 20.58
CA ASP A 22 32.18 -0.52 20.88
C ASP A 22 31.53 0.87 20.94
N THR A 23 31.98 1.68 21.92
CA THR A 23 31.53 3.04 22.15
C THR A 23 32.70 4.01 22.23
N PRO A 24 33.33 4.36 21.09
CA PRO A 24 34.57 5.12 21.07
C PRO A 24 34.47 6.46 21.83
N LYS A 25 35.41 6.69 22.75
CA LYS A 25 35.47 7.93 23.56
C LYS A 25 34.21 8.20 24.41
N PHE A 26 33.40 7.19 24.64
CA PHE A 26 32.29 7.29 25.58
C PHE A 26 32.79 6.88 26.99
N TYR A 27 32.79 7.82 27.89
CA TYR A 27 33.17 7.60 29.31
C TYR A 27 31.88 7.30 30.07
N ALA A 28 31.53 6.03 30.15
CA ALA A 28 30.32 5.56 30.80
C ALA A 28 30.38 5.77 32.34
N ASN A 29 29.20 5.92 32.93
CA ASN A 29 29.03 5.77 34.38
C ASN A 29 29.04 4.28 34.77
N ASP A 30 29.21 3.97 36.07
CA ASP A 30 29.33 2.60 36.58
C ASP A 30 28.10 1.71 36.31
N ASP A 31 26.94 2.32 36.05
CA ASP A 31 25.67 1.65 35.73
C ASP A 31 25.37 1.52 34.24
N PHE A 32 26.33 1.86 33.35
CA PHE A 32 26.15 1.68 31.91
C PHE A 32 26.22 0.21 31.53
N ASP A 33 25.10 -0.29 30.99
CA ASP A 33 24.97 -1.66 30.50
C ASP A 33 24.94 -1.69 28.97
N GLU A 34 25.98 -2.21 28.34
CA GLU A 34 26.11 -2.31 26.88
C GLU A 34 24.97 -3.12 26.25
N ASP A 35 24.49 -4.18 26.91
CA ASP A 35 23.42 -5.05 26.37
C ASP A 35 22.08 -4.29 26.26
N ASN A 36 21.83 -3.35 27.18
CA ASN A 36 20.63 -2.48 27.13
C ASN A 36 20.73 -1.34 26.09
N HIS A 37 21.88 -1.16 25.46
CA HIS A 37 22.12 -0.14 24.42
C HIS A 37 22.31 -0.74 23.02
N SER A 38 21.95 -2.00 22.84
CA SER A 38 21.88 -2.66 21.53
C SER A 38 20.73 -2.10 20.68
N LEU A 39 20.80 -2.30 19.36
CA LEU A 39 19.71 -1.88 18.47
C LEU A 39 18.44 -2.68 18.74
N PHE A 40 17.29 -2.02 18.59
CA PHE A 40 16.00 -2.68 18.73
C PHE A 40 15.81 -3.71 17.62
N LYS A 41 15.25 -4.88 18.00
CA LYS A 41 14.83 -5.89 17.03
C LYS A 41 13.54 -5.45 16.36
N ILE A 42 13.44 -5.75 15.08
CA ILE A 42 12.22 -5.57 14.28
C ILE A 42 11.96 -6.87 13.52
N SER A 43 10.68 -7.17 13.26
CA SER A 43 10.31 -8.24 12.34
C SER A 43 10.53 -7.78 10.91
N ILE A 44 11.13 -8.63 10.07
CA ILE A 44 11.37 -8.37 8.66
C ILE A 44 11.08 -9.63 7.86
N GLU A 45 10.26 -9.50 6.83
CA GLU A 45 9.89 -10.59 5.93
C GLU A 45 9.85 -10.08 4.48
N GLU A 46 10.09 -10.97 3.53
CA GLU A 46 10.02 -10.66 2.10
C GLU A 46 8.81 -11.38 1.47
N ARG A 47 8.03 -10.64 0.66
CA ARG A 47 6.93 -11.19 -0.10
C ARG A 47 6.72 -10.39 -1.38
N PHE A 48 6.53 -11.07 -2.50
CA PHE A 48 6.28 -10.43 -3.81
C PHE A 48 7.38 -9.44 -4.23
N GLY A 49 8.65 -9.73 -3.90
CA GLY A 49 9.78 -8.84 -4.17
C GLY A 49 9.78 -7.55 -3.34
N LEU A 50 8.92 -7.45 -2.34
CA LEU A 50 8.83 -6.34 -1.39
C LEU A 50 9.32 -6.78 -0.02
N VAL A 51 9.92 -5.84 0.72
CA VAL A 51 10.35 -6.05 2.11
C VAL A 51 9.34 -5.42 3.04
N PHE A 52 8.77 -6.24 3.93
CA PHE A 52 7.85 -5.82 4.97
C PHE A 52 8.57 -5.76 6.31
N ILE A 53 8.30 -4.70 7.08
CA ILE A 53 8.87 -4.52 8.42
C ILE A 53 7.73 -4.30 9.43
N ASN A 54 7.90 -4.83 10.65
CA ASN A 54 7.04 -4.52 11.77
C ASN A 54 7.89 -4.22 13.02
N LEU A 55 7.63 -3.07 13.64
CA LEU A 55 8.33 -2.66 14.86
C LEU A 55 7.89 -3.45 16.09
N ASN A 56 6.70 -4.06 16.05
CA ASN A 56 6.23 -4.96 17.09
C ASN A 56 6.64 -6.41 16.76
N ILE A 57 7.64 -6.94 17.46
CA ILE A 57 8.14 -8.30 17.28
C ILE A 57 7.13 -9.39 17.71
N GLU A 58 6.14 -9.02 18.53
CA GLU A 58 5.03 -9.92 18.94
C GLU A 58 3.83 -9.82 18.00
N SER A 59 3.97 -9.14 16.87
CA SER A 59 2.91 -9.06 15.87
C SER A 59 2.66 -10.40 15.16
N LYS A 60 1.52 -10.52 14.51
CA LYS A 60 1.27 -11.61 13.56
C LYS A 60 2.39 -11.69 12.52
N SER A 61 2.70 -12.90 12.08
CA SER A 61 3.57 -13.12 10.92
C SER A 61 2.99 -12.48 9.65
N LEU A 62 3.82 -12.29 8.64
CA LEU A 62 3.35 -11.78 7.34
C LEU A 62 2.36 -12.75 6.68
N ASP A 63 2.54 -14.07 6.85
CA ASP A 63 1.61 -15.09 6.36
C ASP A 63 0.22 -14.97 7.00
N GLU A 64 0.17 -14.71 8.31
CA GLU A 64 -1.10 -14.50 9.02
C GLU A 64 -1.75 -13.17 8.64
N TRP A 65 -0.94 -12.12 8.41
CA TRP A 65 -1.45 -10.82 8.00
C TRP A 65 -2.04 -10.88 6.58
N PHE A 66 -1.36 -11.53 5.64
CA PHE A 66 -1.83 -11.68 4.27
C PHE A 66 -2.90 -12.78 4.08
N SER A 67 -3.23 -13.55 5.10
CA SER A 67 -4.06 -14.75 4.98
C SER A 67 -5.25 -14.61 4.02
N GLY A 68 -5.17 -15.28 2.88
CA GLY A 68 -6.17 -15.26 1.80
C GLY A 68 -5.91 -14.21 0.72
N PHE A 69 -5.46 -13.02 1.07
CA PHE A 69 -5.08 -11.96 0.11
C PHE A 69 -3.89 -12.36 -0.75
N ASP A 70 -2.90 -13.01 -0.16
CA ASP A 70 -1.72 -13.55 -0.83
C ASP A 70 -2.06 -14.56 -1.93
N LYS A 71 -3.11 -15.34 -1.77
CA LYS A 71 -3.55 -16.31 -2.78
C LYS A 71 -4.02 -15.62 -4.05
N VAL A 72 -4.71 -14.49 -3.91
CA VAL A 72 -5.14 -13.70 -5.08
C VAL A 72 -3.94 -13.14 -5.81
N VAL A 73 -3.02 -12.50 -5.09
CA VAL A 73 -1.80 -11.93 -5.68
C VAL A 73 -0.92 -13.02 -6.31
N SER A 74 -0.77 -14.18 -5.65
CA SER A 74 0.06 -15.28 -6.14
C SER A 74 -0.41 -15.89 -7.47
N ASN A 75 -1.67 -15.70 -7.83
CA ASN A 75 -2.16 -16.13 -9.17
C ASN A 75 -1.55 -15.29 -10.30
N TYR A 76 -1.03 -14.12 -10.01
CA TYR A 76 -0.53 -13.15 -10.97
C TYR A 76 0.95 -12.83 -10.78
N PHE A 77 1.48 -12.99 -9.56
CA PHE A 77 2.87 -12.71 -9.23
C PHE A 77 3.69 -14.02 -9.25
N ASP A 78 4.54 -14.15 -10.23
CA ASP A 78 5.43 -15.29 -10.40
C ASP A 78 6.90 -14.85 -10.57
N GLU A 79 7.80 -15.83 -10.74
CA GLU A 79 9.23 -15.62 -10.95
C GLU A 79 9.58 -14.90 -12.27
N ASN A 80 8.62 -14.77 -13.20
CA ASN A 80 8.81 -14.06 -14.45
C ASN A 80 8.63 -12.55 -14.31
N LEU A 81 8.12 -12.07 -13.17
CA LEU A 81 8.01 -10.65 -12.89
C LEU A 81 9.33 -10.10 -12.32
N VAL A 82 9.67 -8.90 -12.75
CA VAL A 82 10.81 -8.13 -12.22
C VAL A 82 10.36 -6.72 -11.84
N HIS A 83 10.93 -6.20 -10.78
CA HIS A 83 10.71 -4.80 -10.40
C HIS A 83 11.16 -3.89 -11.55
N HIS A 84 10.28 -3.00 -11.97
CA HIS A 84 10.52 -2.08 -13.07
C HIS A 84 10.90 -0.70 -12.55
N ASN A 85 10.05 -0.09 -11.74
CA ASN A 85 10.24 1.28 -11.25
C ASN A 85 9.49 1.52 -9.94
N GLU A 86 9.94 2.53 -9.19
CA GLU A 86 9.23 3.09 -8.04
C GLU A 86 8.85 4.54 -8.34
N LEU A 87 7.57 4.89 -8.19
CA LEU A 87 7.06 6.24 -8.35
C LEU A 87 6.47 6.72 -7.02
N LYS A 88 6.59 8.01 -6.73
CA LYS A 88 6.08 8.63 -5.49
C LYS A 88 5.29 9.88 -5.83
N PHE A 89 4.10 9.96 -5.28
CA PHE A 89 3.21 11.11 -5.45
C PHE A 89 2.72 11.61 -4.11
N ASP A 90 2.87 12.89 -3.87
CA ASP A 90 2.32 13.56 -2.70
C ASP A 90 0.89 14.04 -3.00
N VAL A 91 -0.07 13.61 -2.19
CA VAL A 91 -1.49 13.93 -2.34
C VAL A 91 -1.93 14.79 -1.16
N HIS A 92 -2.51 15.96 -1.44
CA HIS A 92 -3.01 16.90 -0.43
C HIS A 92 -4.37 16.47 0.14
N ALA A 93 -4.38 15.27 0.72
CA ALA A 93 -5.54 14.67 1.37
C ALA A 93 -5.11 13.76 2.52
N ASN A 94 -6.05 13.46 3.42
CA ASN A 94 -5.86 12.41 4.40
C ASN A 94 -5.74 11.06 3.68
N TRP A 95 -4.89 10.17 4.18
CA TRP A 95 -4.72 8.85 3.62
C TRP A 95 -6.03 8.03 3.55
N LYS A 96 -6.97 8.27 4.49
CA LYS A 96 -8.29 7.63 4.49
C LYS A 96 -9.16 8.08 3.33
N THR A 97 -9.09 9.37 2.97
CA THR A 97 -9.81 9.88 1.78
C THR A 97 -9.30 9.21 0.50
N TYR A 98 -8.01 8.88 0.44
CA TYR A 98 -7.44 8.09 -0.66
C TYR A 98 -7.97 6.65 -0.65
N VAL A 99 -8.03 6.01 0.53
CA VAL A 99 -8.60 4.66 0.67
C VAL A 99 -10.08 4.65 0.32
N ASP A 100 -10.86 5.65 0.75
CA ASP A 100 -12.28 5.77 0.39
C ASP A 100 -12.47 5.78 -1.13
N ASN A 101 -11.69 6.57 -1.86
CA ASN A 101 -11.71 6.61 -3.33
C ASN A 101 -11.34 5.25 -3.94
N TYR A 102 -10.38 4.54 -3.35
CA TYR A 102 -9.95 3.23 -3.86
C TYR A 102 -10.97 2.13 -3.58
N GLN A 103 -11.74 2.22 -2.48
CA GLN A 103 -12.64 1.17 -2.00
C GLN A 103 -14.01 1.13 -2.69
N GLU A 104 -14.13 1.80 -3.82
CA GLU A 104 -15.37 1.82 -4.59
C GLU A 104 -15.10 1.90 -6.10
N GLY A 105 -16.10 1.54 -6.90
CA GLY A 105 -16.02 1.60 -8.37
C GLY A 105 -17.08 2.54 -8.98
N TYR A 106 -17.76 3.35 -8.17
CA TYR A 106 -18.88 4.18 -8.61
C TYR A 106 -18.40 5.38 -9.45
N HIS A 107 -17.19 5.88 -9.18
CA HIS A 107 -16.59 6.99 -9.93
C HIS A 107 -16.01 6.57 -11.31
N ILE A 108 -15.71 5.27 -11.51
CA ILE A 108 -15.03 4.78 -12.73
C ILE A 108 -15.60 5.37 -14.03
N PRO A 109 -16.95 5.39 -14.26
CA PRO A 109 -17.48 5.85 -15.54
C PRO A 109 -17.20 7.33 -15.86
N LEU A 110 -16.99 8.14 -14.85
CA LEU A 110 -16.83 9.59 -15.00
C LEU A 110 -15.37 10.04 -14.87
N VAL A 111 -14.63 9.41 -13.97
CA VAL A 111 -13.24 9.81 -13.64
C VAL A 111 -12.23 9.12 -14.53
N HIS A 112 -12.49 7.85 -14.93
CA HIS A 112 -11.56 7.01 -15.68
C HIS A 112 -12.08 6.64 -17.07
N PRO A 113 -12.07 7.56 -18.05
CA PRO A 113 -12.65 7.28 -19.37
C PRO A 113 -12.00 6.11 -20.11
N GLN A 114 -10.69 5.92 -19.92
CA GLN A 114 -9.97 4.79 -20.54
C GLN A 114 -10.38 3.48 -19.87
N LEU A 115 -10.28 3.39 -18.56
CA LEU A 115 -10.67 2.20 -17.79
C LEU A 115 -12.12 1.82 -18.05
N ASN A 116 -13.05 2.79 -18.10
CA ASN A 116 -14.46 2.55 -18.42
C ASN A 116 -14.68 1.97 -19.82
N ARG A 117 -13.79 2.22 -20.79
CA ARG A 117 -13.85 1.58 -22.12
C ARG A 117 -13.36 0.14 -22.07
N ASP A 118 -12.43 -0.16 -21.18
CA ASP A 118 -11.74 -1.47 -21.14
C ASP A 118 -12.48 -2.49 -20.29
N VAL A 119 -13.29 -2.05 -19.29
CA VAL A 119 -14.01 -2.92 -18.36
C VAL A 119 -15.53 -2.77 -18.43
N ILE A 120 -16.26 -3.77 -17.94
CA ILE A 120 -17.72 -3.72 -17.76
C ILE A 120 -18.00 -3.30 -16.33
N TRP A 121 -17.86 -1.99 -16.03
CA TRP A 121 -17.97 -1.49 -14.67
C TRP A 121 -19.34 -1.76 -14.01
N GLN A 122 -20.41 -1.98 -14.80
CA GLN A 122 -21.73 -2.34 -14.29
C GLN A 122 -21.74 -3.68 -13.54
N ASP A 123 -20.80 -4.57 -13.91
CA ASP A 123 -20.59 -5.89 -13.32
C ASP A 123 -19.43 -5.90 -12.33
N TYR A 124 -18.97 -4.72 -11.91
CA TYR A 124 -18.02 -4.57 -10.82
C TYR A 124 -18.55 -5.24 -9.56
N THR A 125 -17.70 -6.06 -8.96
CA THR A 125 -17.96 -6.75 -7.70
C THR A 125 -16.85 -6.48 -6.71
N LEU A 126 -17.21 -6.53 -5.44
CA LEU A 126 -16.28 -6.31 -4.34
C LEU A 126 -16.54 -7.36 -3.26
N GLU A 127 -15.51 -8.11 -2.92
CA GLU A 127 -15.52 -9.07 -1.81
C GLU A 127 -14.72 -8.47 -0.64
N ASN A 128 -15.39 -8.29 0.49
CA ASN A 128 -14.79 -7.86 1.74
C ASN A 128 -14.59 -9.05 2.66
N LYS A 129 -13.39 -9.24 3.19
CA LYS A 129 -13.08 -10.36 4.06
C LYS A 129 -11.91 -10.05 4.99
N ASP A 130 -12.03 -10.45 6.26
CA ASP A 130 -10.98 -10.30 7.28
C ASP A 130 -10.44 -8.84 7.37
N GLU A 131 -9.28 -8.56 6.82
CA GLU A 131 -8.68 -7.22 6.81
C GLU A 131 -8.40 -6.73 5.36
N TYR A 132 -9.09 -7.28 4.35
CA TYR A 132 -8.86 -6.92 2.96
C TYR A 132 -10.14 -6.87 2.12
N SER A 133 -10.04 -6.24 0.96
CA SER A 133 -11.05 -6.22 -0.09
C SER A 133 -10.44 -6.62 -1.42
N ILE A 134 -11.19 -7.41 -2.22
CA ILE A 134 -10.84 -7.74 -3.59
C ILE A 134 -11.92 -7.18 -4.52
N HIS A 135 -11.49 -6.41 -5.48
CA HIS A 135 -12.32 -5.81 -6.50
C HIS A 135 -12.14 -6.59 -7.80
N SER A 136 -13.21 -6.98 -8.43
CA SER A 136 -13.20 -7.68 -9.70
C SER A 136 -14.08 -6.96 -10.69
N VAL A 137 -13.53 -6.68 -11.87
CA VAL A 137 -14.20 -5.99 -12.96
C VAL A 137 -14.01 -6.82 -14.23
N PRO A 138 -15.09 -7.39 -14.80
CA PRO A 138 -14.98 -8.13 -16.03
C PRO A 138 -14.43 -7.26 -17.17
N GLU A 139 -13.58 -7.87 -18.01
CA GLU A 139 -13.09 -7.23 -19.22
C GLU A 139 -14.17 -7.16 -20.30
N ARG A 140 -14.14 -6.12 -21.12
CA ARG A 140 -14.89 -6.13 -22.37
C ARG A 140 -14.24 -7.09 -23.37
N ALA A 141 -15.05 -7.72 -24.21
CA ALA A 141 -14.54 -8.53 -25.32
C ALA A 141 -13.54 -7.68 -26.15
N ASN A 142 -12.32 -8.17 -26.28
CA ASN A 142 -11.15 -7.53 -26.92
C ASN A 142 -10.36 -6.55 -26.02
N SER A 143 -10.59 -6.49 -24.71
CA SER A 143 -9.67 -5.82 -23.79
C SER A 143 -8.50 -6.74 -23.46
N ASP A 144 -7.28 -6.20 -23.48
CA ASP A 144 -6.07 -6.88 -22.99
C ASP A 144 -5.84 -6.63 -21.48
N GLN A 145 -6.80 -5.96 -20.80
CA GLN A 145 -6.62 -5.44 -19.45
C GLN A 145 -7.54 -6.15 -18.45
N PRO A 146 -7.07 -7.18 -17.74
CA PRO A 146 -7.81 -7.73 -16.61
C PRO A 146 -7.93 -6.69 -15.50
N GLY A 147 -9.16 -6.45 -15.04
CA GLY A 147 -9.40 -5.55 -13.93
C GLY A 147 -9.45 -6.32 -12.61
N SER A 148 -8.31 -6.53 -11.96
CA SER A 148 -8.26 -7.09 -10.61
C SER A 148 -7.48 -6.15 -9.69
N PHE A 149 -8.13 -5.74 -8.60
CA PHE A 149 -7.60 -4.79 -7.65
C PHE A 149 -7.77 -5.33 -6.25
N GLY A 150 -6.90 -4.99 -5.33
CA GLY A 150 -7.05 -5.40 -3.95
C GLY A 150 -6.46 -4.40 -2.97
N TRP A 151 -7.14 -4.25 -1.85
CA TRP A 151 -6.69 -3.45 -0.73
C TRP A 151 -6.58 -4.32 0.52
N HIS A 152 -5.52 -4.13 1.28
CA HIS A 152 -5.31 -4.73 2.59
C HIS A 152 -5.10 -3.65 3.65
N PHE A 153 -5.80 -3.79 4.77
CA PHE A 153 -5.70 -2.84 5.87
C PHE A 153 -4.26 -2.76 6.43
N PRO A 154 -3.74 -1.55 6.73
CA PRO A 154 -4.45 -0.27 6.60
C PRO A 154 -4.32 0.38 5.22
N ASN A 155 -3.26 0.11 4.48
CA ASN A 155 -2.83 1.00 3.39
C ASN A 155 -2.03 0.30 2.28
N PHE A 156 -2.10 -1.01 2.18
CA PHE A 156 -1.44 -1.79 1.14
C PHE A 156 -2.42 -2.12 0.01
N ILE A 157 -2.02 -1.93 -1.23
CA ILE A 157 -2.86 -2.04 -2.42
C ILE A 157 -2.11 -2.81 -3.50
N PHE A 158 -2.81 -3.61 -4.29
CA PHE A 158 -2.31 -4.08 -5.58
C PHE A 158 -3.29 -3.77 -6.69
N ASN A 159 -2.75 -3.52 -7.88
CA ASN A 159 -3.51 -3.41 -9.12
C ASN A 159 -2.89 -4.30 -10.18
N ILE A 160 -3.73 -5.02 -10.91
CA ILE A 160 -3.35 -5.84 -12.03
C ILE A 160 -4.01 -5.29 -13.27
N TYR A 161 -3.19 -4.88 -14.22
CA TYR A 161 -3.60 -4.39 -15.53
C TYR A 161 -2.72 -5.05 -16.59
N GLY A 162 -3.34 -5.67 -17.60
CA GLY A 162 -2.60 -6.32 -18.65
C GLY A 162 -1.61 -7.35 -18.11
N ARG A 163 -0.33 -7.16 -18.38
CA ARG A 163 0.72 -8.12 -18.03
C ARG A 163 1.60 -7.68 -16.85
N GLY A 164 1.20 -6.67 -16.11
CA GLY A 164 1.98 -6.15 -14.97
C GLY A 164 1.22 -6.12 -13.66
N ILE A 165 1.93 -5.94 -12.57
CA ILE A 165 1.37 -5.70 -11.25
C ILE A 165 1.96 -4.41 -10.68
N VAL A 166 1.11 -3.61 -10.05
CA VAL A 166 1.53 -2.49 -9.22
C VAL A 166 1.14 -2.74 -7.78
N PHE A 167 2.12 -2.64 -6.90
CA PHE A 167 1.85 -2.53 -5.48
C PHE A 167 1.91 -1.07 -5.06
N GLN A 168 0.96 -0.66 -4.25
CA GLN A 168 0.92 0.69 -3.72
C GLN A 168 0.93 0.66 -2.20
N ARG A 169 1.60 1.66 -1.61
CA ARG A 169 1.56 1.94 -0.19
C ARG A 169 1.17 3.40 0.01
N ILE A 170 0.13 3.63 0.81
CA ILE A 170 -0.31 4.98 1.16
C ILE A 170 0.35 5.36 2.49
N GLU A 171 1.27 6.30 2.47
CA GLU A 171 2.00 6.79 3.63
C GLU A 171 1.32 8.02 4.23
N PRO A 172 0.77 7.96 5.45
CA PRO A 172 0.24 9.15 6.12
C PRO A 172 1.40 10.05 6.57
N LEU A 173 1.55 11.22 5.97
CA LEU A 173 2.59 12.19 6.31
C LEU A 173 2.09 13.21 7.33
N LYS A 174 0.86 13.71 7.13
CA LYS A 174 0.17 14.70 7.99
C LYS A 174 -1.34 14.45 7.93
N PRO A 175 -2.15 15.06 8.81
CA PRO A 175 -3.60 14.88 8.78
C PRO A 175 -4.27 15.18 7.44
N LYS A 176 -3.64 16.00 6.60
CA LYS A 176 -4.16 16.44 5.29
C LYS A 176 -3.15 16.21 4.15
N TRP A 177 -2.27 15.26 4.33
CA TRP A 177 -1.22 14.98 3.37
C TRP A 177 -0.78 13.52 3.49
N CYS A 178 -0.89 12.80 2.40
CA CYS A 178 -0.33 11.47 2.27
C CYS A 178 0.61 11.39 1.05
N ARG A 179 1.43 10.37 1.03
CA ARG A 179 2.24 9.99 -0.12
C ARG A 179 1.81 8.62 -0.59
N VAL A 180 1.65 8.44 -1.89
CA VAL A 180 1.41 7.14 -2.48
C VAL A 180 2.68 6.70 -3.19
N VAL A 181 3.18 5.55 -2.78
CA VAL A 181 4.36 4.90 -3.35
C VAL A 181 3.91 3.73 -4.20
N TYR A 182 4.24 3.78 -5.48
CA TYR A 182 3.91 2.75 -6.48
C TYR A 182 5.16 1.94 -6.79
N ASN A 183 5.09 0.64 -6.66
CA ASN A 183 6.12 -0.29 -7.12
C ASN A 183 5.57 -1.08 -8.30
N LEU A 184 6.10 -0.81 -9.49
CA LEU A 184 5.69 -1.43 -10.74
C LEU A 184 6.52 -2.68 -11.00
N PHE A 185 5.84 -3.77 -11.35
CA PHE A 185 6.49 -5.02 -11.75
C PHE A 185 6.05 -5.37 -13.18
N ARG A 186 7.00 -5.71 -14.03
CA ARG A 186 6.77 -6.13 -15.42
C ARG A 186 7.26 -7.55 -15.68
N PRO A 187 6.69 -8.25 -16.67
CA PRO A 187 7.25 -9.50 -17.16
C PRO A 187 8.67 -9.33 -17.72
N LYS A 188 9.52 -10.33 -17.53
CA LYS A 188 10.90 -10.32 -18.04
C LYS A 188 10.97 -10.31 -19.57
N ASP A 189 9.97 -10.90 -20.24
CA ASP A 189 9.88 -11.00 -21.69
C ASP A 189 9.41 -9.70 -22.37
N ILE A 190 8.93 -8.72 -21.62
CA ILE A 190 8.61 -7.37 -22.10
C ILE A 190 9.80 -6.44 -21.82
N SER A 191 10.24 -5.67 -22.81
CA SER A 191 11.27 -4.68 -22.59
C SER A 191 10.80 -3.58 -21.62
N ALA A 192 11.74 -2.90 -20.93
CA ALA A 192 11.39 -1.80 -20.05
C ALA A 192 10.68 -0.66 -20.80
N GLU A 193 11.12 -0.38 -22.04
CA GLU A 193 10.56 0.68 -22.88
C GLU A 193 9.13 0.35 -23.36
N ASP A 194 8.90 -0.89 -23.81
CA ASP A 194 7.56 -1.32 -24.26
C ASP A 194 6.57 -1.31 -23.10
N PHE A 195 6.99 -1.77 -21.91
CA PHE A 195 6.15 -1.77 -20.73
C PHE A 195 5.81 -0.34 -20.29
N GLU A 196 6.79 0.57 -20.25
CA GLU A 196 6.57 1.98 -19.88
C GLU A 196 5.62 2.68 -20.84
N ASN A 197 5.75 2.42 -22.15
CA ASN A 197 4.94 3.07 -23.17
C ASN A 197 3.48 2.56 -23.24
N LYS A 198 3.18 1.39 -22.70
CA LYS A 198 1.83 0.80 -22.70
C LYS A 198 1.26 0.68 -21.30
N GLU A 199 1.68 -0.35 -20.56
CA GLU A 199 1.09 -0.69 -19.25
C GLU A 199 1.44 0.33 -18.17
N GLY A 200 2.70 0.76 -18.10
CA GLY A 200 3.17 1.75 -17.15
C GLY A 200 2.47 3.10 -17.32
N LYS A 201 2.37 3.55 -18.57
CA LYS A 201 1.66 4.78 -18.90
C LYS A 201 0.17 4.71 -18.55
N TYR A 202 -0.48 3.60 -18.87
CA TYR A 202 -1.89 3.39 -18.57
C TYR A 202 -2.17 3.46 -17.06
N GLN A 203 -1.37 2.76 -16.27
CA GLN A 203 -1.51 2.76 -14.82
C GLN A 203 -1.28 4.13 -14.21
N LEU A 204 -0.28 4.85 -14.74
CA LEU A 204 0.02 6.21 -14.30
C LEU A 204 -1.14 7.17 -14.62
N GLU A 205 -1.71 7.10 -15.81
CA GLU A 205 -2.85 7.94 -16.22
C GLU A 205 -4.05 7.75 -15.30
N VAL A 206 -4.47 6.51 -15.04
CA VAL A 206 -5.57 6.20 -14.09
C VAL A 206 -5.28 6.76 -12.70
N SER A 207 -4.07 6.56 -12.20
CA SER A 207 -3.69 7.07 -10.87
C SER A 207 -3.66 8.60 -10.79
N LEU A 208 -3.26 9.28 -11.86
CA LEU A 208 -3.23 10.75 -11.92
C LEU A 208 -4.63 11.36 -12.02
N GLU A 209 -5.61 10.65 -12.57
CA GLU A 209 -7.02 11.08 -12.59
C GLU A 209 -7.57 11.15 -11.17
N ASP A 210 -7.36 10.11 -10.35
CA ASP A 210 -7.75 10.11 -8.93
C ASP A 210 -7.05 11.21 -8.14
N GLN A 211 -5.76 11.38 -8.34
CA GLN A 211 -4.97 12.38 -7.61
C GLN A 211 -5.42 13.83 -7.86
N LYS A 212 -6.12 14.11 -8.94
CA LYS A 212 -6.72 15.44 -9.19
C LYS A 212 -8.00 15.62 -8.37
N LEU A 213 -8.80 14.56 -8.20
CA LEU A 213 -10.10 14.60 -7.56
C LEU A 213 -10.00 14.54 -6.02
N ILE A 214 -9.14 13.69 -5.48
CA ILE A 214 -9.03 13.42 -4.04
C ILE A 214 -8.78 14.67 -3.20
N PRO A 215 -7.90 15.64 -3.58
CA PRO A 215 -7.73 16.88 -2.83
C PRO A 215 -9.00 17.75 -2.78
N GLU A 216 -9.83 17.73 -3.83
CA GLU A 216 -11.10 18.47 -3.86
C GLU A 216 -12.12 17.85 -2.91
N ILE A 217 -12.21 16.50 -2.88
CA ILE A 217 -13.03 15.77 -1.90
C ILE A 217 -12.58 16.14 -0.47
N GLN A 218 -11.27 16.13 -0.21
CA GLN A 218 -10.73 16.49 1.09
C GLN A 218 -11.11 17.93 1.51
N GLN A 219 -11.10 18.87 0.61
CA GLN A 219 -11.52 20.26 0.87
C GLN A 219 -12.99 20.33 1.24
N ASN A 220 -13.85 19.61 0.54
CA ASN A 220 -15.30 19.56 0.82
C ASN A 220 -15.58 18.95 2.20
N LEU A 221 -14.89 17.85 2.56
CA LEU A 221 -14.99 17.25 3.89
C LEU A 221 -14.56 18.23 5.01
N GLN A 222 -13.57 19.08 4.74
CA GLN A 222 -13.08 20.07 5.71
C GLN A 222 -13.96 21.30 5.84
N ALA A 223 -14.83 21.57 4.89
CA ALA A 223 -15.72 22.73 4.92
C ALA A 223 -16.71 22.69 6.11
N GLY A 224 -16.88 21.53 6.77
CA GLY A 224 -17.73 21.37 7.95
C GLY A 224 -19.22 21.43 7.68
N ILE A 225 -19.61 21.45 6.40
CA ILE A 225 -21.02 21.46 5.95
C ILE A 225 -21.50 20.03 5.74
N TYR A 226 -20.62 19.18 5.24
CA TYR A 226 -20.90 17.77 4.97
C TYR A 226 -20.61 16.95 6.23
N ASN A 227 -21.62 16.32 6.80
CA ASN A 227 -21.48 15.50 8.01
C ASN A 227 -21.42 14.00 7.66
N GLU A 228 -22.37 13.53 6.85
CA GLU A 228 -22.48 12.15 6.41
C GLU A 228 -23.24 12.08 5.09
N GLY A 229 -22.93 11.07 4.27
CA GLY A 229 -23.61 10.80 3.02
C GLY A 229 -24.07 9.36 2.92
N PRO A 230 -25.14 9.08 2.16
CA PRO A 230 -25.54 7.72 1.90
C PRO A 230 -24.52 7.02 1.02
N LEU A 231 -24.15 5.80 1.40
CA LEU A 231 -23.31 4.93 0.57
C LEU A 231 -24.17 4.05 -0.34
N SER A 232 -23.71 3.86 -1.57
CA SER A 232 -24.32 2.93 -2.52
C SER A 232 -24.18 1.49 -2.02
N LYS A 233 -25.30 0.79 -1.87
CA LYS A 233 -25.31 -0.62 -1.46
C LYS A 233 -24.68 -1.57 -2.50
N LYS A 234 -24.45 -1.10 -3.70
CA LYS A 234 -23.84 -1.90 -4.78
C LYS A 234 -22.36 -1.57 -4.99
N TYR A 235 -22.01 -0.29 -5.00
CA TYR A 235 -20.70 0.14 -5.48
C TYR A 235 -19.77 0.65 -4.37
N GLU A 236 -20.29 0.96 -3.16
CA GLU A 236 -19.53 1.55 -2.06
C GLU A 236 -19.51 0.66 -0.79
N THR A 237 -19.73 -0.65 -0.96
CA THR A 237 -19.66 -1.60 0.17
C THR A 237 -18.25 -1.71 0.76
N GLY A 238 -17.22 -1.44 -0.03
CA GLY A 238 -15.83 -1.39 0.44
C GLY A 238 -15.56 -0.18 1.32
N VAL A 239 -16.12 0.98 0.99
CA VAL A 239 -16.02 2.18 1.82
C VAL A 239 -16.65 1.94 3.19
N ALA A 240 -17.88 1.39 3.23
CA ALA A 240 -18.53 1.02 4.49
C ALA A 240 -17.68 0.04 5.31
N TYR A 241 -17.13 -0.99 4.64
CA TYR A 241 -16.29 -1.99 5.28
C TYR A 241 -15.00 -1.40 5.86
N PHE A 242 -14.34 -0.53 5.12
CA PHE A 242 -13.15 0.18 5.59
C PHE A 242 -13.44 1.02 6.82
N HIS A 243 -14.55 1.77 6.81
CA HIS A 243 -14.94 2.60 7.96
C HIS A 243 -15.20 1.74 9.21
N ASP A 244 -15.97 0.66 9.09
CA ASP A 244 -16.26 -0.26 10.20
C ASP A 244 -14.97 -0.91 10.76
N LEU A 245 -14.09 -1.36 9.87
CA LEU A 245 -12.82 -1.97 10.26
C LEU A 245 -11.92 -0.94 10.96
N TYR A 246 -11.81 0.27 10.41
CA TYR A 246 -11.02 1.34 11.00
C TYR A 246 -11.52 1.73 12.39
N LEU A 247 -12.82 1.91 12.58
CA LEU A 247 -13.44 2.22 13.87
C LEU A 247 -13.24 1.09 14.89
N THR A 248 -13.37 -0.16 14.45
CA THR A 248 -13.11 -1.34 15.30
C THR A 248 -11.67 -1.36 15.80
N LYS A 249 -10.69 -1.08 14.94
CA LYS A 249 -9.27 -1.02 15.32
C LYS A 249 -9.00 0.11 16.31
N LEU A 250 -9.56 1.31 16.09
CA LEU A 250 -9.44 2.43 17.03
C LEU A 250 -10.04 2.11 18.42
N ASN A 251 -11.20 1.48 18.48
CA ASN A 251 -11.84 1.16 19.74
C ASN A 251 -11.07 0.10 20.54
N LEU A 252 -10.41 -0.84 19.86
CA LEU A 252 -9.54 -1.82 20.51
C LEU A 252 -8.28 -1.18 21.10
N GLU A 253 -7.75 -0.12 20.48
CA GLU A 253 -6.59 0.61 21.00
C GLU A 253 -6.92 1.49 22.20
N ASN A 254 -8.11 2.11 22.24
CA ASN A 254 -8.56 2.94 23.35
C ASN A 254 -8.89 2.16 24.63
N ASN A 255 -8.99 0.84 24.56
CA ASN A 255 -9.29 -0.05 25.70
C ASN A 255 -8.05 -0.78 26.27
N LYS A 256 -6.87 -0.45 25.81
CA LYS A 256 -5.58 -0.94 26.33
C LYS A 256 -4.86 0.17 27.07
#